data_ffd01196308742dd5640f53621fff0a1
#
_entry.id   ffd01196308742dd5640f53621fff0a1
#
_cell.length_a   1.000
_cell.length_b   1.000
_cell.length_c   1.000
_cell.angle_alpha   90.00
_cell.angle_beta   90.00
_cell.angle_gamma   90.00
#
_symmetry.space_group_name_H-M   'P 1'
#
loop_
_entity.id
_entity.type
_entity.pdbx_description
1 polymer ?
#
loop_
_entity_poly.entity_id
_entity_poly.type
_entity_poly.pdbx_seq_one_letter_code
_entity_poly.pdbx_strand_id
1 'polypeptide(L)'
;MANINEKIIFEPTGFDYVNPKAEVVIVGITPGNSQLNGSREGLSPHEIKKKYAFAGSMRPRLIEMLNYIGINRLLGINSCCSLWEDDFNKVDMTSLLKEATYEIKKDGSREMFRHASKIEKSEKLTHMLEDGFVKNCSTYENFVLFVACGPGVYDVLKKLQNEKKIEGFVAGIAHPSGANLGRILCYLGKAEPKDVSYQWCVDKAKEARDIVSFLRVHKST
;
A
#
# COMPACT_ATOMS: atom_id res chain seq x y z
N MET A 1 -16.65 13.86 23.64
CA MET A 1 -16.13 13.49 22.30
C MET A 1 -16.79 12.19 21.89
N ALA A 2 -17.41 12.09 20.71
CA ALA A 2 -18.00 10.83 20.25
C ALA A 2 -16.90 9.77 20.08
N ASN A 3 -17.13 8.57 20.58
CA ASN A 3 -16.17 7.48 20.48
C ASN A 3 -15.95 7.16 19.01
N ILE A 4 -14.69 7.22 18.54
CA ILE A 4 -14.34 6.96 17.14
C ILE A 4 -14.74 5.55 16.70
N ASN A 5 -14.78 4.60 17.63
CA ASN A 5 -15.15 3.21 17.38
C ASN A 5 -16.63 3.02 16.97
N GLU A 6 -17.53 3.92 17.39
CA GLU A 6 -18.96 3.85 17.06
C GLU A 6 -19.28 4.30 15.63
N LYS A 7 -18.31 4.97 14.98
CA LYS A 7 -18.45 5.54 13.64
C LYS A 7 -17.76 4.71 12.55
N ILE A 8 -17.15 3.58 12.91
CA ILE A 8 -16.39 2.75 11.97
C ILE A 8 -17.13 1.45 11.74
N ILE A 9 -17.31 1.12 10.47
CA ILE A 9 -17.86 -0.16 10.01
C ILE A 9 -16.88 -0.86 9.08
N PHE A 10 -16.95 -2.17 9.05
CA PHE A 10 -16.10 -3.05 8.26
C PHE A 10 -16.95 -3.92 7.35
N GLU A 11 -16.47 -4.14 6.12
CA GLU A 11 -17.05 -5.09 5.18
C GLU A 11 -15.95 -6.07 4.72
N PRO A 12 -16.14 -7.40 4.94
CA PRO A 12 -15.18 -8.40 4.49
C PRO A 12 -14.98 -8.35 2.97
N THR A 13 -13.72 -8.40 2.53
CA THR A 13 -13.38 -8.29 1.10
C THR A 13 -12.73 -9.53 0.53
N GLY A 14 -12.48 -10.55 1.36
CA GLY A 14 -11.67 -11.70 0.94
C GLY A 14 -10.23 -11.35 0.56
N PHE A 15 -9.71 -10.21 1.04
CA PHE A 15 -8.35 -9.74 0.75
C PHE A 15 -7.29 -10.43 1.63
N ASP A 16 -7.56 -11.70 1.99
CA ASP A 16 -6.77 -12.46 2.96
C ASP A 16 -5.60 -13.25 2.36
N TYR A 17 -5.50 -13.31 1.04
CA TYR A 17 -4.36 -13.97 0.39
C TYR A 17 -3.07 -13.23 0.72
N VAL A 18 -2.06 -13.99 1.18
CA VAL A 18 -0.69 -13.51 1.36
C VAL A 18 0.21 -14.30 0.42
N ASN A 19 1.08 -13.61 -0.30
CA ASN A 19 2.12 -14.27 -1.08
C ASN A 19 3.41 -14.34 -0.23
N PRO A 20 3.74 -15.48 0.39
CA PRO A 20 4.89 -15.58 1.28
C PRO A 20 6.23 -15.37 0.57
N LYS A 21 6.27 -15.57 -0.74
CA LYS A 21 7.48 -15.43 -1.58
C LYS A 21 7.63 -14.02 -2.16
N ALA A 22 6.76 -13.08 -1.79
CA ALA A 22 6.87 -11.71 -2.27
C ALA A 22 8.21 -11.08 -1.86
N GLU A 23 8.82 -10.39 -2.81
CA GLU A 23 10.01 -9.56 -2.59
C GLU A 23 9.63 -8.09 -2.38
N VAL A 24 8.50 -7.69 -2.92
CA VAL A 24 7.93 -6.34 -2.79
C VAL A 24 6.49 -6.44 -2.30
N VAL A 25 6.16 -5.66 -1.28
CA VAL A 25 4.81 -5.60 -0.69
C VAL A 25 4.26 -4.20 -0.87
N ILE A 26 3.22 -4.04 -1.70
CA ILE A 26 2.58 -2.75 -1.96
C ILE A 26 1.43 -2.57 -0.96
N VAL A 27 1.49 -1.50 -0.16
CA VAL A 27 0.60 -1.32 0.99
C VAL A 27 -0.30 -0.09 0.81
N GLY A 28 -1.63 -0.30 0.85
CA GLY A 28 -2.64 0.73 0.97
C GLY A 28 -3.15 0.92 2.40
N ILE A 29 -4.17 1.74 2.60
CA ILE A 29 -4.81 1.93 3.93
C ILE A 29 -5.84 0.82 4.16
N THR A 30 -6.75 0.64 3.23
CA THR A 30 -7.88 -0.31 3.29
C THR A 30 -8.24 -0.76 1.86
N PRO A 31 -8.74 -1.98 1.66
CA PRO A 31 -9.28 -2.40 0.38
C PRO A 31 -10.37 -1.45 -0.10
N GLY A 32 -10.43 -1.20 -1.39
CA GLY A 32 -11.44 -0.33 -2.00
C GLY A 32 -12.68 -1.09 -2.49
N ASN A 33 -13.66 -0.35 -3.03
CA ASN A 33 -14.90 -0.91 -3.55
C ASN A 33 -14.68 -1.95 -4.68
N SER A 34 -13.59 -1.83 -5.45
CA SER A 34 -13.29 -2.81 -6.50
C SER A 34 -12.99 -4.19 -5.93
N GLN A 35 -12.24 -4.27 -4.82
CA GLN A 35 -11.95 -5.52 -4.13
C GLN A 35 -13.21 -6.10 -3.48
N LEU A 36 -14.04 -5.26 -2.87
CA LEU A 36 -15.32 -5.66 -2.29
C LEU A 36 -16.27 -6.26 -3.37
N ASN A 37 -16.31 -5.66 -4.56
CA ASN A 37 -17.07 -6.20 -5.68
C ASN A 37 -16.54 -7.57 -6.14
N GLY A 38 -15.22 -7.74 -6.22
CA GLY A 38 -14.60 -9.03 -6.54
C GLY A 38 -14.98 -10.14 -5.55
N SER A 39 -15.05 -9.83 -4.25
CA SER A 39 -15.55 -10.76 -3.22
C SER A 39 -17.01 -11.15 -3.47
N ARG A 40 -17.85 -10.19 -3.83
CA ARG A 40 -19.27 -10.44 -4.16
C ARG A 40 -19.47 -11.25 -5.44
N GLU A 41 -18.50 -11.22 -6.37
CA GLU A 41 -18.48 -12.06 -7.58
C GLU A 41 -18.04 -13.51 -7.30
N GLY A 42 -17.68 -13.86 -6.08
CA GLY A 42 -17.25 -15.20 -5.68
C GLY A 42 -15.82 -15.56 -6.13
N LEU A 43 -15.00 -14.55 -6.44
CA LEU A 43 -13.60 -14.76 -6.79
C LEU A 43 -12.77 -15.17 -5.57
N SER A 44 -11.76 -15.98 -5.77
CA SER A 44 -10.78 -16.31 -4.73
C SER A 44 -9.99 -15.08 -4.28
N PRO A 45 -9.45 -15.04 -3.05
CA PRO A 45 -8.62 -13.94 -2.57
C PRO A 45 -7.43 -13.61 -3.49
N HIS A 46 -6.81 -14.62 -4.08
CA HIS A 46 -5.74 -14.45 -5.08
C HIS A 46 -6.23 -13.72 -6.33
N GLU A 47 -7.36 -14.14 -6.90
CA GLU A 47 -7.96 -13.52 -8.09
C GLU A 47 -8.41 -12.08 -7.81
N ILE A 48 -8.98 -11.83 -6.61
CA ILE A 48 -9.36 -10.48 -6.18
C ILE A 48 -8.13 -9.57 -6.17
N LYS A 49 -7.01 -9.99 -5.59
CA LYS A 49 -5.78 -9.20 -5.58
C LYS A 49 -5.26 -8.96 -6.99
N LYS A 50 -5.12 -9.99 -7.79
CA LYS A 50 -4.59 -9.89 -9.16
C LYS A 50 -5.46 -8.97 -10.03
N LYS A 51 -6.78 -9.09 -9.96
CA LYS A 51 -7.72 -8.35 -10.80
C LYS A 51 -7.98 -6.93 -10.27
N TYR A 52 -8.17 -6.77 -8.97
CA TYR A 52 -8.76 -5.56 -8.39
C TYR A 52 -7.82 -4.73 -7.50
N ALA A 53 -6.63 -5.23 -7.12
CA ALA A 53 -5.69 -4.39 -6.38
C ALA A 53 -5.27 -3.19 -7.21
N PHE A 54 -5.47 -1.99 -6.65
CA PHE A 54 -5.19 -0.70 -7.31
C PHE A 54 -5.81 -0.56 -8.70
N ALA A 55 -6.98 -1.16 -8.94
CA ALA A 55 -7.63 -1.19 -10.24
C ALA A 55 -8.01 0.21 -10.76
N GLY A 56 -8.40 0.25 -12.05
CA GLY A 56 -8.79 1.47 -12.74
C GLY A 56 -7.61 2.43 -12.94
N SER A 57 -7.86 3.71 -12.82
CA SER A 57 -6.86 4.76 -13.08
C SER A 57 -5.71 4.82 -12.06
N MET A 58 -5.78 4.09 -10.95
CA MET A 58 -4.67 4.01 -9.98
C MET A 58 -3.54 3.13 -10.47
N ARG A 59 -3.84 2.00 -11.11
CA ARG A 59 -2.84 1.02 -11.54
C ARG A 59 -1.79 1.58 -12.51
N PRO A 60 -2.15 2.28 -13.60
CA PRO A 60 -1.14 2.87 -14.49
C PRO A 60 -0.21 3.85 -13.78
N ARG A 61 -0.73 4.68 -12.88
CA ARG A 61 0.08 5.63 -12.11
C ARG A 61 1.00 4.93 -11.12
N LEU A 62 0.52 3.87 -10.48
CA LEU A 62 1.33 3.05 -9.59
C LEU A 62 2.46 2.38 -10.37
N ILE A 63 2.18 1.75 -11.50
CA ILE A 63 3.18 1.14 -12.40
C ILE A 63 4.25 2.15 -12.78
N GLU A 64 3.86 3.36 -13.17
CA GLU A 64 4.80 4.42 -13.54
C GLU A 64 5.73 4.80 -12.38
N MET A 65 5.20 4.99 -11.17
CA MET A 65 6.00 5.30 -9.97
C MET A 65 6.93 4.14 -9.59
N LEU A 66 6.46 2.88 -9.66
CA LEU A 66 7.28 1.70 -9.37
C LEU A 66 8.43 1.55 -10.37
N ASN A 67 8.17 1.75 -11.67
CA ASN A 67 9.22 1.76 -12.69
C ASN A 67 10.21 2.90 -12.47
N TYR A 68 9.74 4.09 -12.11
CA TYR A 68 10.57 5.26 -11.86
C TYR A 68 11.58 5.06 -10.73
N ILE A 69 11.18 4.37 -9.66
CA ILE A 69 12.10 4.05 -8.56
C ILE A 69 12.92 2.78 -8.80
N GLY A 70 12.67 2.06 -9.90
CA GLY A 70 13.49 0.93 -10.34
C GLY A 70 13.08 -0.44 -9.78
N ILE A 71 11.83 -0.60 -9.30
CA ILE A 71 11.30 -1.90 -8.84
C ILE A 71 11.39 -2.95 -9.96
N ASN A 72 11.13 -2.58 -11.20
CA ASN A 72 11.28 -3.49 -12.32
C ASN A 72 12.71 -4.05 -12.42
N ARG A 73 13.73 -3.21 -12.19
CA ARG A 73 15.14 -3.62 -12.21
C ARG A 73 15.52 -4.47 -11.00
N LEU A 74 14.95 -4.18 -9.82
CA LEU A 74 15.13 -4.98 -8.61
C LEU A 74 14.61 -6.40 -8.79
N LEU A 75 13.45 -6.54 -9.44
CA LEU A 75 12.75 -7.80 -9.66
C LEU A 75 13.21 -8.53 -10.94
N GLY A 76 14.09 -7.93 -11.75
CA GLY A 76 14.56 -8.52 -13.02
C GLY A 76 13.45 -8.65 -14.08
N ILE A 77 12.51 -7.70 -14.12
CA ILE A 77 11.39 -7.67 -15.07
C ILE A 77 11.48 -6.42 -15.97
N ASN A 78 10.88 -6.48 -17.15
CA ASN A 78 10.92 -5.37 -18.09
C ASN A 78 10.12 -4.16 -17.61
N SER A 79 8.96 -4.41 -17.01
CA SER A 79 8.06 -3.37 -16.49
C SER A 79 7.23 -3.91 -15.34
N CYS A 80 6.92 -3.04 -14.37
CA CYS A 80 6.02 -3.37 -13.27
C CYS A 80 4.56 -3.66 -13.70
N CYS A 81 4.19 -3.51 -14.97
CA CYS A 81 2.87 -3.94 -15.43
C CYS A 81 2.67 -5.46 -15.28
N SER A 82 3.73 -6.27 -15.49
CA SER A 82 3.67 -7.72 -15.33
C SER A 82 3.38 -8.19 -13.89
N LEU A 83 3.51 -7.32 -12.89
CA LEU A 83 3.14 -7.61 -11.49
C LEU A 83 1.63 -7.88 -11.29
N TRP A 84 0.79 -7.57 -12.28
CA TRP A 84 -0.64 -7.93 -12.29
C TRP A 84 -0.93 -9.08 -13.27
N GLU A 85 0.12 -9.67 -13.86
CA GLU A 85 0.04 -10.70 -14.90
C GLU A 85 0.96 -11.89 -14.53
N ASP A 86 2.04 -12.08 -15.26
CA ASP A 86 2.92 -13.24 -15.15
C ASP A 86 3.87 -13.19 -13.95
N ASP A 87 4.24 -11.98 -13.50
CA ASP A 87 5.15 -11.78 -12.36
C ASP A 87 4.39 -11.50 -11.02
N PHE A 88 3.11 -11.84 -10.95
CA PHE A 88 2.31 -11.62 -9.73
C PHE A 88 2.88 -12.35 -8.50
N ASN A 89 3.59 -13.46 -8.71
CA ASN A 89 4.27 -14.22 -7.66
C ASN A 89 5.46 -13.50 -7.01
N LYS A 90 5.94 -12.40 -7.58
CA LYS A 90 7.05 -11.58 -7.01
C LYS A 90 6.56 -10.47 -6.08
N VAL A 91 5.25 -10.22 -6.04
CA VAL A 91 4.67 -9.12 -5.29
C VAL A 91 3.54 -9.60 -4.39
N ASP A 92 3.35 -8.91 -3.27
CA ASP A 92 2.07 -8.91 -2.56
C ASP A 92 1.46 -7.51 -2.57
N MET A 93 0.15 -7.43 -2.65
CA MET A 93 -0.61 -6.18 -2.66
C MET A 93 -1.61 -6.23 -1.52
N THR A 94 -1.40 -5.44 -0.50
CA THR A 94 -2.16 -5.51 0.74
C THR A 94 -2.57 -4.13 1.26
N SER A 95 -3.18 -4.10 2.41
CA SER A 95 -3.59 -2.88 3.12
C SER A 95 -3.31 -3.02 4.61
N LEU A 96 -3.09 -1.88 5.29
CA LEU A 96 -2.95 -1.83 6.75
C LEU A 96 -4.17 -2.43 7.44
N LEU A 97 -5.37 -2.16 6.91
CA LEU A 97 -6.63 -2.72 7.37
C LEU A 97 -7.10 -3.74 6.33
N LYS A 98 -7.34 -4.98 6.76
CA LYS A 98 -7.66 -6.15 5.91
C LYS A 98 -9.07 -6.07 5.30
N GLU A 99 -10.01 -5.38 5.95
CA GLU A 99 -11.39 -5.24 5.52
C GLU A 99 -11.68 -3.86 4.96
N ALA A 100 -12.65 -3.74 4.04
CA ALA A 100 -13.08 -2.44 3.57
C ALA A 100 -13.67 -1.64 4.73
N THR A 101 -12.98 -0.58 5.10
CA THR A 101 -13.25 0.21 6.31
C THR A 101 -13.87 1.55 5.93
N TYR A 102 -14.95 1.91 6.60
CA TYR A 102 -15.71 3.15 6.36
C TYR A 102 -15.92 3.94 7.65
N GLU A 103 -15.87 5.26 7.54
CA GLU A 103 -16.36 6.20 8.56
C GLU A 103 -17.81 6.56 8.27
N ILE A 104 -18.68 6.50 9.29
CA ILE A 104 -20.04 7.04 9.22
C ILE A 104 -19.97 8.53 9.53
N LYS A 105 -20.43 9.35 8.60
CA LYS A 105 -20.53 10.80 8.75
C LYS A 105 -21.72 11.21 9.60
N LYS A 106 -21.78 12.48 10.02
CA LYS A 106 -22.89 13.02 10.83
C LYS A 106 -24.26 12.91 10.16
N ASP A 107 -24.29 12.92 8.83
CA ASP A 107 -25.50 12.75 8.00
C ASP A 107 -25.86 11.28 7.73
N GLY A 108 -25.16 10.33 8.35
CA GLY A 108 -25.34 8.89 8.14
C GLY A 108 -24.68 8.32 6.88
N SER A 109 -24.09 9.15 6.04
CA SER A 109 -23.38 8.69 4.84
C SER A 109 -22.09 7.93 5.20
N ARG A 110 -21.67 7.02 4.31
CA ARG A 110 -20.43 6.25 4.43
C ARG A 110 -19.34 6.89 3.60
N GLU A 111 -18.16 7.07 4.19
CA GLU A 111 -16.97 7.45 3.46
C GLU A 111 -15.85 6.44 3.72
N MET A 112 -15.14 6.03 2.66
CA MET A 112 -13.97 5.15 2.78
C MET A 112 -12.97 5.76 3.76
N PHE A 113 -12.46 4.95 4.67
CA PHE A 113 -11.46 5.37 5.65
C PHE A 113 -10.15 5.79 4.96
N ARG A 114 -9.68 7.02 5.24
CA ARG A 114 -8.53 7.62 4.54
C ARG A 114 -7.41 8.09 5.46
N HIS A 115 -7.60 7.98 6.77
CA HIS A 115 -6.72 8.60 7.76
C HIS A 115 -5.93 7.55 8.55
N ALA A 116 -4.84 7.03 7.97
CA ALA A 116 -3.99 6.04 8.64
C ALA A 116 -3.54 6.48 10.05
N SER A 117 -3.31 7.79 10.28
CA SER A 117 -2.98 8.35 11.61
C SER A 117 -4.08 8.20 12.67
N LYS A 118 -5.30 7.83 12.27
CA LYS A 118 -6.40 7.53 13.21
C LYS A 118 -6.42 6.06 13.65
N ILE A 119 -5.65 5.17 13.02
CA ILE A 119 -5.66 3.74 13.34
C ILE A 119 -5.37 3.54 14.83
N GLU A 120 -4.33 4.18 15.33
CA GLU A 120 -3.91 4.06 16.74
C GLU A 120 -4.88 4.69 17.75
N LYS A 121 -5.79 5.54 17.28
CA LYS A 121 -6.80 6.18 18.13
C LYS A 121 -8.08 5.34 18.30
N SER A 122 -8.11 4.17 17.67
CA SER A 122 -9.25 3.25 17.69
C SER A 122 -8.76 1.85 18.03
N GLU A 123 -9.21 1.30 19.13
CA GLU A 123 -8.89 -0.07 19.56
C GLU A 123 -9.24 -1.10 18.46
N LYS A 124 -10.40 -0.95 17.82
CA LYS A 124 -10.84 -1.84 16.73
C LYS A 124 -9.89 -1.80 15.53
N LEU A 125 -9.43 -0.60 15.13
CA LEU A 125 -8.51 -0.46 14.01
C LEU A 125 -7.10 -0.95 14.36
N THR A 126 -6.65 -0.71 15.60
CA THR A 126 -5.36 -1.21 16.09
C THR A 126 -5.37 -2.74 16.11
N HIS A 127 -6.44 -3.36 16.62
CA HIS A 127 -6.59 -4.82 16.61
C HIS A 127 -6.57 -5.38 15.18
N MET A 128 -7.29 -4.76 14.25
CA MET A 128 -7.27 -5.17 12.83
C MET A 128 -5.88 -5.02 12.20
N LEU A 129 -5.13 -3.97 12.54
CA LEU A 129 -3.75 -3.78 12.08
C LEU A 129 -2.84 -4.91 12.59
N GLU A 130 -2.90 -5.21 13.90
CA GLU A 130 -2.03 -6.21 14.55
C GLU A 130 -2.38 -7.63 14.09
N ASP A 131 -3.63 -8.05 14.17
CA ASP A 131 -4.06 -9.41 13.82
C ASP A 131 -4.17 -9.65 12.31
N GLY A 132 -4.24 -8.59 11.52
CA GLY A 132 -4.25 -8.64 10.07
C GLY A 132 -2.87 -8.42 9.49
N PHE A 133 -2.49 -7.16 9.32
CA PHE A 133 -1.28 -6.77 8.59
C PHE A 133 0.01 -7.24 9.27
N VAL A 134 0.19 -6.93 10.58
CA VAL A 134 1.43 -7.26 11.31
C VAL A 134 1.64 -8.77 11.36
N LYS A 135 0.59 -9.52 11.70
CA LYS A 135 0.65 -10.99 11.72
C LYS A 135 0.99 -11.57 10.34
N ASN A 136 0.43 -11.01 9.25
CA ASN A 136 0.75 -11.46 7.90
C ASN A 136 2.20 -11.15 7.52
N CYS A 137 2.79 -10.07 8.03
CA CYS A 137 4.20 -9.75 7.75
C CYS A 137 5.17 -10.84 8.23
N SER A 138 4.84 -11.60 9.28
CA SER A 138 5.67 -12.71 9.75
C SER A 138 5.65 -13.94 8.84
N THR A 139 4.80 -13.98 7.83
CA THR A 139 4.71 -15.10 6.87
C THR A 139 5.60 -14.92 5.64
N TYR A 140 6.16 -13.72 5.42
CA TYR A 140 7.07 -13.52 4.30
C TYR A 140 8.38 -14.25 4.51
N GLU A 141 8.76 -15.07 3.52
CA GLU A 141 9.97 -15.90 3.54
C GLU A 141 11.24 -15.08 3.22
N ASN A 142 11.07 -13.94 2.56
CA ASN A 142 12.14 -13.08 2.11
C ASN A 142 12.18 -11.79 2.93
N PHE A 143 13.35 -11.14 2.92
CA PHE A 143 13.46 -9.76 3.37
C PHE A 143 12.77 -8.84 2.35
N VAL A 144 11.65 -8.27 2.71
CA VAL A 144 10.76 -7.54 1.79
C VAL A 144 11.02 -6.05 1.73
N LEU A 145 10.71 -5.45 0.57
CA LEU A 145 10.56 -4.01 0.41
C LEU A 145 9.07 -3.64 0.48
N PHE A 146 8.68 -2.97 1.57
CA PHE A 146 7.34 -2.39 1.69
C PHE A 146 7.26 -1.08 0.92
N VAL A 147 6.32 -0.98 -0.02
CA VAL A 147 6.02 0.22 -0.78
C VAL A 147 4.74 0.86 -0.24
N ALA A 148 4.89 1.93 0.51
CA ALA A 148 3.81 2.65 1.19
C ALA A 148 3.09 3.62 0.24
N CYS A 149 1.81 3.40 -0.03
CA CYS A 149 0.99 4.26 -0.89
C CYS A 149 0.48 5.50 -0.12
N GLY A 150 1.28 6.55 -0.08
CA GLY A 150 0.99 7.83 0.57
C GLY A 150 1.60 8.00 1.96
N PRO A 151 1.69 9.26 2.46
CA PRO A 151 2.42 9.60 3.68
C PRO A 151 1.88 8.87 4.91
N GLY A 152 0.56 8.81 5.10
CA GLY A 152 0.00 8.17 6.28
C GLY A 152 0.30 6.67 6.38
N VAL A 153 0.36 5.95 5.24
CA VAL A 153 0.77 4.53 5.22
C VAL A 153 2.27 4.43 5.54
N TYR A 154 3.07 5.32 4.95
CA TYR A 154 4.51 5.38 5.21
C TYR A 154 4.81 5.57 6.70
N ASP A 155 4.13 6.51 7.36
CA ASP A 155 4.34 6.81 8.79
C ASP A 155 4.01 5.59 9.67
N VAL A 156 2.89 4.88 9.39
CA VAL A 156 2.52 3.67 10.11
C VAL A 156 3.56 2.56 9.90
N LEU A 157 3.99 2.30 8.66
CA LEU A 157 5.00 1.27 8.38
C LEU A 157 6.34 1.60 9.03
N LYS A 158 6.78 2.87 9.00
CA LYS A 158 8.02 3.30 9.69
C LYS A 158 7.92 3.10 11.20
N LYS A 159 6.76 3.38 11.79
CA LYS A 159 6.54 3.12 13.21
C LYS A 159 6.62 1.63 13.52
N LEU A 160 5.92 0.77 12.77
CA LEU A 160 5.97 -0.68 12.96
C LEU A 160 7.39 -1.23 12.79
N GLN A 161 8.17 -0.70 11.84
CA GLN A 161 9.58 -1.05 11.65
C GLN A 161 10.43 -0.65 12.86
N ASN A 162 10.25 0.58 13.38
CA ASN A 162 10.96 1.05 14.57
C ASN A 162 10.61 0.23 15.83
N GLU A 163 9.36 -0.22 15.94
CA GLU A 163 8.87 -1.11 17.00
C GLU A 163 9.29 -2.58 16.79
N LYS A 164 10.00 -2.89 15.72
CA LYS A 164 10.42 -4.26 15.33
C LYS A 164 9.25 -5.23 15.13
N LYS A 165 8.09 -4.71 14.75
CA LYS A 165 6.89 -5.50 14.43
C LYS A 165 6.87 -5.99 12.98
N ILE A 166 7.62 -5.33 12.12
CA ILE A 166 7.86 -5.74 10.73
C ILE A 166 9.34 -5.66 10.40
N GLU A 167 9.82 -6.58 9.57
CA GLU A 167 11.19 -6.63 9.07
C GLU A 167 11.22 -6.33 7.58
N GLY A 168 12.15 -5.47 7.13
CA GLY A 168 12.26 -5.08 5.74
C GLY A 168 12.57 -3.59 5.58
N PHE A 169 12.69 -3.14 4.34
CA PHE A 169 12.81 -1.71 4.02
C PHE A 169 11.44 -1.10 3.78
N VAL A 170 11.30 0.20 4.04
CA VAL A 170 10.06 0.95 3.78
C VAL A 170 10.38 2.09 2.82
N ALA A 171 9.79 2.06 1.62
CA ALA A 171 9.83 3.12 0.62
C ALA A 171 8.47 3.79 0.52
N GLY A 172 8.44 5.13 0.53
CA GLY A 172 7.22 5.92 0.34
C GLY A 172 6.99 6.28 -1.11
N ILE A 173 5.75 6.17 -1.59
CA ILE A 173 5.32 6.71 -2.89
C ILE A 173 4.13 7.64 -2.72
N ALA A 174 3.90 8.54 -3.68
CA ALA A 174 2.67 9.32 -3.72
C ALA A 174 1.46 8.37 -3.84
N HIS A 175 0.34 8.72 -3.18
CA HIS A 175 -0.88 7.90 -3.31
C HIS A 175 -1.38 7.92 -4.77
N PRO A 176 -1.63 6.76 -5.43
CA PRO A 176 -1.84 6.67 -6.87
C PRO A 176 -3.21 7.18 -7.36
N SER A 177 -4.07 7.72 -6.49
CA SER A 177 -5.39 8.26 -6.89
C SER A 177 -5.26 9.52 -7.75
N GLY A 178 -6.29 9.76 -8.58
CA GLY A 178 -6.36 10.94 -9.44
C GLY A 178 -6.32 12.27 -8.69
N ALA A 179 -6.86 12.32 -7.48
CA ALA A 179 -6.79 13.51 -6.61
C ALA A 179 -5.35 13.92 -6.23
N ASN A 180 -4.38 13.02 -6.39
CA ASN A 180 -2.97 13.25 -6.10
C ASN A 180 -2.12 13.45 -7.36
N LEU A 181 -2.71 13.71 -8.54
CA LEU A 181 -1.97 13.80 -9.80
C LEU A 181 -0.78 14.78 -9.72
N GLY A 182 -0.97 15.96 -9.14
CA GLY A 182 0.13 16.93 -8.98
C GLY A 182 1.29 16.39 -8.12
N ARG A 183 0.99 15.66 -7.03
CA ARG A 183 2.00 15.02 -6.19
C ARG A 183 2.71 13.87 -6.92
N ILE A 184 1.97 13.11 -7.74
CA ILE A 184 2.54 12.06 -8.59
C ILE A 184 3.50 12.66 -9.61
N LEU A 185 3.15 13.78 -10.24
CA LEU A 185 4.05 14.47 -11.17
C LEU A 185 5.33 14.96 -10.48
N CYS A 186 5.24 15.50 -9.25
CA CYS A 186 6.43 15.87 -8.48
C CYS A 186 7.26 14.64 -8.10
N TYR A 187 6.60 13.54 -7.69
CA TYR A 187 7.29 12.27 -7.41
C TYR A 187 8.09 11.76 -8.61
N LEU A 188 7.56 11.89 -9.80
CA LEU A 188 8.19 11.50 -11.08
C LEU A 188 9.22 12.51 -11.62
N GLY A 189 9.43 13.63 -10.93
CA GLY A 189 10.29 14.71 -11.42
C GLY A 189 9.74 15.46 -12.64
N LYS A 190 8.42 15.41 -12.86
CA LYS A 190 7.72 16.06 -13.98
C LYS A 190 7.08 17.40 -13.61
N ALA A 191 7.13 17.80 -12.35
CA ALA A 191 6.62 19.07 -11.85
C ALA A 191 7.39 19.53 -10.62
N GLU A 192 7.47 20.84 -10.40
CA GLU A 192 8.05 21.42 -9.19
C GLU A 192 7.11 21.33 -8.00
N PRO A 193 7.63 21.14 -6.76
CA PRO A 193 6.83 21.09 -5.56
C PRO A 193 6.24 22.48 -5.22
N LYS A 194 4.95 22.52 -4.89
CA LYS A 194 4.23 23.76 -4.53
C LYS A 194 4.25 24.06 -3.03
N ASP A 195 4.37 23.02 -2.21
CA ASP A 195 4.36 23.09 -0.76
C ASP A 195 5.06 21.87 -0.14
N VAL A 196 5.12 21.81 1.19
CA VAL A 196 5.78 20.74 1.95
C VAL A 196 5.25 19.34 1.60
N SER A 197 3.95 19.21 1.30
CA SER A 197 3.37 17.91 0.96
C SER A 197 3.79 17.40 -0.43
N TYR A 198 4.09 18.31 -1.34
CA TYR A 198 4.67 17.99 -2.66
C TYR A 198 6.17 17.72 -2.55
N GLN A 199 6.88 18.50 -1.69
CA GLN A 199 8.29 18.26 -1.40
C GLN A 199 8.50 16.87 -0.79
N TRP A 200 7.61 16.44 0.10
CA TRP A 200 7.63 15.07 0.64
C TRP A 200 7.68 14.01 -0.48
N CYS A 201 6.92 14.21 -1.57
CA CYS A 201 6.94 13.27 -2.69
C CYS A 201 8.29 13.24 -3.41
N VAL A 202 8.93 14.39 -3.60
CA VAL A 202 10.28 14.49 -4.22
C VAL A 202 11.32 13.78 -3.35
N ASP A 203 11.31 14.04 -2.05
CA ASP A 203 12.25 13.46 -1.08
C ASP A 203 12.08 11.93 -0.99
N LYS A 204 10.82 11.45 -0.97
CA LYS A 204 10.54 10.01 -0.93
C LYS A 204 10.88 9.30 -2.25
N ALA A 205 10.75 9.95 -3.37
CA ALA A 205 11.19 9.40 -4.65
C ALA A 205 12.71 9.18 -4.68
N LYS A 206 13.47 10.10 -4.11
CA LYS A 206 14.93 9.98 -3.96
C LYS A 206 15.27 8.82 -3.01
N GLU A 207 14.73 8.86 -1.78
CA GLU A 207 14.92 7.81 -0.77
C GLU A 207 14.58 6.42 -1.30
N ALA A 208 13.46 6.27 -2.00
CA ALA A 208 13.03 5.00 -2.57
C ALA A 208 14.03 4.47 -3.62
N ARG A 209 14.56 5.34 -4.49
CA ARG A 209 15.58 4.94 -5.47
C ARG A 209 16.88 4.51 -4.80
N ASP A 210 17.29 5.19 -3.74
CA ASP A 210 18.51 4.84 -3.00
C ASP A 210 18.33 3.46 -2.34
N ILE A 211 17.18 3.18 -1.70
CA ILE A 211 16.84 1.87 -1.12
C ILE A 211 16.85 0.78 -2.20
N VAL A 212 16.15 1.00 -3.32
CA VAL A 212 16.07 0.03 -4.43
C VAL A 212 17.45 -0.25 -5.02
N SER A 213 18.29 0.78 -5.18
CA SER A 213 19.65 0.63 -5.68
C SER A 213 20.52 -0.18 -4.72
N PHE A 214 20.40 0.07 -3.43
CA PHE A 214 21.09 -0.70 -2.38
C PHE A 214 20.68 -2.18 -2.44
N LEU A 215 19.39 -2.47 -2.44
CA LEU A 215 18.87 -3.84 -2.47
C LEU A 215 19.30 -4.59 -3.72
N ARG A 216 19.34 -3.93 -4.87
CA ARG A 216 19.75 -4.55 -6.13
C ARG A 216 21.20 -5.00 -6.10
N VAL A 217 22.09 -4.22 -5.51
CA VAL A 217 23.52 -4.58 -5.37
C VAL A 217 23.67 -5.79 -4.47
N HIS A 218 22.97 -5.84 -3.32
CA HIS A 218 23.11 -6.89 -2.31
C HIS A 218 22.33 -8.18 -2.64
N LYS A 219 21.41 -8.14 -3.61
CA LYS A 219 20.74 -9.33 -4.11
C LYS A 219 21.59 -10.12 -5.11
N SER A 220 22.59 -9.47 -5.70
CA SER A 220 23.48 -10.07 -6.73
C SER A 220 24.72 -10.74 -6.14
N THR A 221 24.89 -10.66 -4.81
CA THR A 221 25.94 -11.36 -4.04
C THR A 221 25.37 -12.55 -3.29
#